data_6814bf466452e222e9a86429dd894991
#
_entry.id   6814bf466452e222e9a86429dd894991
#
_cell.length_a   1.000
_cell.length_b   1.000
_cell.length_c   1.000
_cell.angle_alpha   90.00
_cell.angle_beta   90.00
_cell.angle_gamma   90.00
#
_symmetry.space_group_name_H-M   'P 1'
#
loop_
_entity.id
_entity.type
_entity.pdbx_description
1 polymer ?
#
loop_
_entity_poly.entity_id
_entity_poly.type
_entity_poly.pdbx_seq_one_letter_code
_entity_poly.pdbx_strand_id
1 'polypeptide(L)'
;MPVVNNDAIRRFHIPGLEHQTLAGPEHGMKTLEMWMQTIAPGAGTPVHRHACEEAILILRGSGRITIEGVDTDFGPNSTLQIPSDAIHQIVNTGTEDMLLVAALGQAPVRVCTADNQYMPLPWQAN
;
A
#
# COMPACT_ATOMS: atom_id res chain seq x y z
N MET A 1 3.04 -0.87 23.72
CA MET A 1 2.01 -1.94 23.66
C MET A 1 2.45 -2.97 22.62
N PRO A 2 2.70 -4.25 23.02
CA PRO A 2 3.09 -5.27 22.04
C PRO A 2 1.93 -5.73 21.16
N VAL A 3 0.69 -5.49 21.56
CA VAL A 3 -0.49 -5.88 20.78
C VAL A 3 -1.36 -4.66 20.54
N VAL A 4 -1.73 -4.46 19.27
CA VAL A 4 -2.62 -3.36 18.87
C VAL A 4 -3.89 -3.97 18.29
N ASN A 5 -5.05 -3.50 18.75
CA ASN A 5 -6.32 -3.89 18.14
C ASN A 5 -6.53 -3.04 16.89
N ASN A 6 -6.53 -3.68 15.73
CA ASN A 6 -6.65 -2.98 14.46
C ASN A 6 -7.98 -2.23 14.30
N ASP A 7 -9.03 -2.66 15.00
CA ASP A 7 -10.31 -1.94 14.98
C ASP A 7 -10.21 -0.54 15.60
N ALA A 8 -9.24 -0.33 16.47
CA ALA A 8 -8.99 0.97 17.10
C ALA A 8 -8.05 1.86 16.30
N ILE A 9 -7.43 1.36 15.24
CA ILE A 9 -6.51 2.14 14.40
C ILE A 9 -7.30 3.07 13.50
N ARG A 10 -6.88 4.32 13.44
CA ARG A 10 -7.50 5.33 12.57
C ARG A 10 -7.51 4.90 11.12
N ARG A 11 -8.63 5.15 10.44
CA ARG A 11 -8.80 4.91 9.01
C ARG A 11 -8.66 6.22 8.26
N PHE A 12 -7.96 6.18 7.15
CA PHE A 12 -7.80 7.30 6.24
C PHE A 12 -8.38 6.92 4.88
N HIS A 13 -8.80 7.94 4.12
CA HIS A 13 -9.42 7.72 2.81
C HIS A 13 -8.83 8.64 1.76
N ILE A 14 -8.61 8.09 0.58
CA ILE A 14 -8.48 8.82 -0.67
C ILE A 14 -9.52 8.20 -1.61
N PRO A 15 -9.85 8.80 -2.77
CA PRO A 15 -10.92 8.27 -3.63
C PRO A 15 -10.76 6.79 -3.93
N GLY A 16 -11.75 5.98 -3.50
CA GLY A 16 -11.79 4.54 -3.73
C GLY A 16 -10.83 3.69 -2.90
N LEU A 17 -10.08 4.29 -1.96
CA LEU A 17 -9.10 3.57 -1.16
C LEU A 17 -9.22 3.93 0.32
N GLU A 18 -9.30 2.91 1.18
CA GLU A 18 -9.25 3.05 2.63
C GLU A 18 -7.93 2.49 3.15
N HIS A 19 -7.31 3.19 4.10
CA HIS A 19 -5.99 2.85 4.62
C HIS A 19 -5.97 2.83 6.14
N GLN A 20 -5.27 1.82 6.70
CA GLN A 20 -4.84 1.79 8.08
C GLN A 20 -3.34 1.52 8.12
N THR A 21 -2.60 2.26 8.94
CA THR A 21 -1.21 1.92 9.26
C THR A 21 -1.21 1.02 10.49
N LEU A 22 -0.98 -0.28 10.26
CA LEU A 22 -1.02 -1.29 11.32
C LEU A 22 0.22 -1.20 12.22
N ALA A 23 1.35 -0.88 11.64
CA ALA A 23 2.61 -0.65 12.34
C ALA A 23 3.38 0.45 11.62
N GLY A 24 3.96 1.36 12.36
CA GLY A 24 4.69 2.49 11.81
C GLY A 24 5.32 3.34 12.90
N PRO A 25 5.79 4.55 12.56
CA PRO A 25 6.47 5.43 13.52
C PRO A 25 5.64 5.73 14.76
N GLU A 26 4.32 5.88 14.64
CA GLU A 26 3.44 6.11 15.80
C GLU A 26 3.48 4.95 16.80
N HIS A 27 3.82 3.75 16.33
CA HIS A 27 3.92 2.55 17.16
C HIS A 27 5.36 2.23 17.55
N GLY A 28 6.30 3.15 17.29
CA GLY A 28 7.71 2.99 17.63
C GLY A 28 8.53 2.18 16.62
N MET A 29 7.98 1.87 15.46
CA MET A 29 8.71 1.15 14.42
C MET A 29 9.72 2.08 13.75
N LYS A 30 10.92 1.58 13.49
CA LYS A 30 12.02 2.39 12.97
C LYS A 30 12.54 1.92 11.62
N THR A 31 12.20 0.70 11.19
CA THR A 31 12.74 0.09 9.98
C THR A 31 11.69 -0.51 9.07
N LEU A 32 10.42 -0.53 9.50
CA LEU A 32 9.34 -1.04 8.66
C LEU A 32 8.01 -0.38 9.00
N GLU A 33 7.09 -0.39 8.03
CA GLU A 33 5.68 -0.12 8.24
C GLU A 33 4.86 -1.29 7.70
N MET A 34 3.68 -1.50 8.28
CA MET A 34 2.67 -2.40 7.75
C MET A 34 1.39 -1.62 7.51
N TRP A 35 0.82 -1.80 6.33
CA TRP A 35 -0.41 -1.13 5.92
C TRP A 35 -1.48 -2.16 5.57
N MET A 36 -2.72 -1.86 5.95
CA MET A 36 -3.89 -2.56 5.43
C MET A 36 -4.68 -1.59 4.57
N GLN A 37 -5.03 -2.01 3.36
CA GLN A 37 -5.79 -1.17 2.44
C GLN A 37 -6.94 -1.95 1.83
N THR A 38 -8.05 -1.24 1.61
CA THR A 38 -9.20 -1.74 0.87
C THR A 38 -9.37 -0.85 -0.35
N ILE A 39 -9.42 -1.46 -1.53
CA ILE A 39 -9.55 -0.73 -2.81
C ILE A 39 -10.84 -1.14 -3.47
N ALA A 40 -11.71 -0.16 -3.74
CA ALA A 40 -13.00 -0.39 -4.38
C ALA A 40 -12.84 -0.84 -5.84
N PRO A 41 -13.83 -1.56 -6.40
CA PRO A 41 -13.80 -1.95 -7.82
C PRO A 41 -13.58 -0.73 -8.72
N GLY A 42 -12.67 -0.84 -9.68
CA GLY A 42 -12.34 0.23 -10.62
C GLY A 42 -11.40 1.31 -10.08
N ALA A 43 -11.15 1.32 -8.76
CA ALA A 43 -10.22 2.25 -8.15
C ALA A 43 -8.81 1.67 -8.09
N GLY A 44 -7.85 2.50 -7.72
CA GLY A 44 -6.47 2.08 -7.62
C GLY A 44 -5.63 3.02 -6.76
N THR A 45 -4.39 2.64 -6.56
CA THR A 45 -3.41 3.53 -5.95
C THR A 45 -2.98 4.58 -6.96
N PRO A 46 -2.48 5.74 -6.51
CA PRO A 46 -1.74 6.62 -7.42
C PRO A 46 -0.54 5.89 -8.03
N VAL A 47 -0.09 6.32 -9.19
CA VAL A 47 1.21 5.92 -9.71
C VAL A 47 2.26 6.56 -8.82
N HIS A 48 3.13 5.73 -8.21
CA HIS A 48 4.06 6.22 -7.20
C HIS A 48 5.31 5.35 -7.10
N ARG A 49 6.24 5.83 -6.31
CA ARG A 49 7.47 5.10 -5.96
C ARG A 49 7.87 5.45 -4.54
N HIS A 50 8.69 4.61 -3.93
CA HIS A 50 9.33 4.85 -2.64
C HIS A 50 10.67 4.10 -2.59
N ALA A 51 11.57 4.59 -1.76
CA ALA A 51 12.94 4.07 -1.71
C ALA A 51 13.04 2.65 -1.16
N CYS A 52 12.05 2.20 -0.38
CA CYS A 52 12.07 0.88 0.24
C CYS A 52 11.42 -0.18 -0.64
N GLU A 53 11.81 -1.43 -0.41
CA GLU A 53 11.10 -2.59 -0.94
C GLU A 53 9.71 -2.69 -0.32
N GLU A 54 8.79 -3.30 -1.04
CA GLU A 54 7.45 -3.57 -0.55
C GLU A 54 7.01 -4.98 -0.94
N ALA A 55 6.39 -5.69 -0.01
CA ALA A 55 5.73 -6.97 -0.28
C ALA A 55 4.26 -6.82 0.09
N ILE A 56 3.37 -7.22 -0.81
CA ILE A 56 1.93 -7.06 -0.64
C ILE A 56 1.24 -8.41 -0.73
N LEU A 57 0.52 -8.77 0.33
CA LEU A 57 -0.33 -9.96 0.33
C LEU A 57 -1.76 -9.56 -0.04
N ILE A 58 -2.27 -10.14 -1.12
CA ILE A 58 -3.66 -9.95 -1.54
C ILE A 58 -4.50 -11.00 -0.83
N LEU A 59 -5.35 -10.55 0.09
CA LEU A 59 -6.23 -11.43 0.87
C LEU A 59 -7.53 -11.70 0.14
N ARG A 60 -8.05 -10.72 -0.61
CA ARG A 60 -9.32 -10.82 -1.32
C ARG A 60 -9.31 -9.90 -2.53
N GLY A 61 -10.02 -10.30 -3.58
CA GLY A 61 -10.14 -9.52 -4.79
C GLY A 61 -9.09 -9.86 -5.82
N SER A 62 -9.19 -9.24 -6.98
CA SER A 62 -8.28 -9.42 -8.11
C SER A 62 -7.98 -8.07 -8.74
N GLY A 63 -6.83 -7.96 -9.37
CA GLY A 63 -6.40 -6.70 -9.92
C GLY A 63 -5.24 -6.82 -10.89
N ARG A 64 -4.68 -5.67 -11.19
CA ARG A 64 -3.51 -5.54 -12.05
C ARG A 64 -2.48 -4.67 -11.34
N ILE A 65 -1.23 -5.12 -11.33
CA ILE A 65 -0.11 -4.31 -10.90
C ILE A 65 0.73 -3.93 -12.10
N THR A 66 1.08 -2.66 -12.20
CA THR A 66 2.03 -2.16 -13.18
C THR A 66 3.31 -1.80 -12.44
N ILE A 67 4.43 -2.40 -12.83
CA ILE A 67 5.75 -2.10 -12.27
C ILE A 67 6.67 -1.75 -13.44
N GLU A 68 7.22 -0.53 -13.43
CA GLU A 68 8.11 -0.04 -14.47
C GLU A 68 7.53 -0.30 -15.87
N GLY A 69 6.25 0.01 -16.05
CA GLY A 69 5.55 -0.13 -17.33
C GLY A 69 5.11 -1.54 -17.69
N VAL A 70 5.36 -2.54 -16.86
CA VAL A 70 4.97 -3.93 -17.12
C VAL A 70 3.73 -4.27 -16.31
N ASP A 71 2.65 -4.68 -16.97
CA ASP A 71 1.39 -5.05 -16.36
C ASP A 71 1.36 -6.55 -16.03
N THR A 72 0.87 -6.89 -14.84
CA THR A 72 0.64 -8.27 -14.43
C THR A 72 -0.69 -8.36 -13.70
N ASP A 73 -1.56 -9.25 -14.15
CA ASP A 73 -2.83 -9.54 -13.48
C ASP A 73 -2.58 -10.49 -12.30
N PHE A 74 -3.37 -10.33 -11.23
CA PHE A 74 -3.28 -11.18 -10.04
C PHE A 74 -4.66 -11.44 -9.47
N GLY A 75 -4.77 -12.51 -8.68
CA GLY A 75 -5.97 -12.88 -7.94
C GLY A 75 -5.71 -12.96 -6.44
N PRO A 76 -6.70 -13.44 -5.67
CA PRO A 76 -6.55 -13.59 -4.23
C PRO A 76 -5.45 -14.60 -3.89
N ASN A 77 -4.88 -14.44 -2.70
CA ASN A 77 -3.80 -15.28 -2.20
C ASN A 77 -2.54 -15.19 -3.10
N SER A 78 -2.25 -13.99 -3.60
CA SER A 78 -1.03 -13.67 -4.34
C SER A 78 -0.16 -12.75 -3.52
N THR A 79 1.14 -12.85 -3.70
CA THR A 79 2.10 -11.90 -3.11
C THR A 79 2.70 -11.07 -4.23
N LEU A 80 2.55 -9.75 -4.13
CA LEU A 80 3.18 -8.81 -5.06
C LEU A 80 4.51 -8.37 -4.46
N GLN A 81 5.57 -8.37 -5.27
CA GLN A 81 6.92 -8.02 -4.83
C GLN A 81 7.38 -6.79 -5.61
N ILE A 82 7.60 -5.70 -4.91
CA ILE A 82 7.93 -4.41 -5.52
C ILE A 82 9.35 -4.04 -5.10
N PRO A 83 10.28 -3.96 -6.07
CA PRO A 83 11.66 -3.55 -5.78
C PRO A 83 11.74 -2.10 -5.28
N SER A 84 12.83 -1.79 -4.59
CA SER A 84 13.14 -0.43 -4.19
C SER A 84 13.05 0.52 -5.38
N ASP A 85 12.39 1.65 -5.18
CA ASP A 85 12.31 2.75 -6.14
C ASP A 85 11.56 2.44 -7.43
N ALA A 86 10.98 1.26 -7.58
CA ALA A 86 10.22 0.91 -8.79
C ALA A 86 8.91 1.71 -8.85
N ILE A 87 8.66 2.32 -10.00
CA ILE A 87 7.41 3.05 -10.26
C ILE A 87 6.30 2.01 -10.41
N HIS A 88 5.23 2.13 -9.61
CA HIS A 88 4.17 1.13 -9.60
C HIS A 88 2.79 1.70 -9.31
N GLN A 89 1.78 0.93 -9.69
CA GLN A 89 0.36 1.21 -9.45
C GLN A 89 -0.39 -0.11 -9.35
N ILE A 90 -1.35 -0.17 -8.42
CA ILE A 90 -2.29 -1.28 -8.31
C ILE A 90 -3.69 -0.76 -8.66
N VAL A 91 -4.41 -1.51 -9.50
CA VAL A 91 -5.80 -1.21 -9.86
C VAL A 91 -6.66 -2.44 -9.57
N ASN A 92 -7.80 -2.22 -8.95
CA ASN A 92 -8.80 -3.27 -8.75
C ASN A 92 -9.59 -3.47 -10.04
N THR A 93 -9.37 -4.59 -10.71
CA THR A 93 -10.05 -4.95 -11.96
C THR A 93 -11.21 -5.92 -11.73
N GLY A 94 -11.47 -6.28 -10.48
CA GLY A 94 -12.55 -7.19 -10.11
C GLY A 94 -13.86 -6.48 -9.81
N THR A 95 -14.80 -7.24 -9.24
CA THR A 95 -16.15 -6.77 -8.93
C THR A 95 -16.42 -6.63 -7.44
N GLU A 96 -15.45 -6.98 -6.59
CA GLU A 96 -15.53 -6.83 -5.14
C GLU A 96 -14.38 -5.99 -4.61
N ASP A 97 -14.49 -5.53 -3.38
CA ASP A 97 -13.40 -4.81 -2.73
C ASP A 97 -12.15 -5.67 -2.66
N MET A 98 -11.01 -5.09 -3.00
CA MET A 98 -9.71 -5.72 -2.82
C MET A 98 -9.22 -5.44 -1.41
N LEU A 99 -8.83 -6.48 -0.68
CA LEU A 99 -8.21 -6.35 0.64
C LEU A 99 -6.77 -6.79 0.56
N LEU A 100 -5.86 -5.92 0.99
CA LEU A 100 -4.42 -6.21 0.98
C LEU A 100 -3.75 -5.81 2.29
N VAL A 101 -2.62 -6.46 2.55
CA VAL A 101 -1.69 -6.08 3.63
C VAL A 101 -0.33 -5.92 3.00
N ALA A 102 0.31 -4.78 3.25
CA ALA A 102 1.62 -4.45 2.71
C ALA A 102 2.65 -4.34 3.83
N ALA A 103 3.85 -4.84 3.56
CA ALA A 103 5.02 -4.64 4.40
C ALA A 103 6.02 -3.79 3.63
N LEU A 104 6.48 -2.70 4.24
CA LEU A 104 7.38 -1.74 3.61
C LEU A 104 8.64 -1.61 4.49
N GLY A 105 9.80 -1.73 3.88
CA GLY A 105 11.09 -1.80 4.57
C GLY A 105 11.66 -0.44 4.94
N GLN A 106 10.85 0.48 5.42
CA GLN A 106 11.25 1.81 5.85
C GLN A 106 10.21 2.36 6.84
N ALA A 107 10.62 3.21 7.75
CA ALA A 107 9.73 3.96 8.63
C ALA A 107 10.39 5.29 8.99
N PRO A 108 9.77 6.44 8.66
CA PRO A 108 8.53 6.58 7.88
C PRO A 108 8.75 6.28 6.40
N VAL A 109 7.72 5.73 5.76
CA VAL A 109 7.72 5.55 4.31
C VAL A 109 7.45 6.90 3.65
N ARG A 110 8.31 7.30 2.70
CA ARG A 110 8.08 8.50 1.88
C ARG A 110 7.62 8.07 0.50
N VAL A 111 6.37 8.38 0.19
CA VAL A 111 5.79 8.10 -1.12
C VAL A 111 6.06 9.29 -2.03
N CYS A 112 6.51 9.02 -3.25
CA CYS A 112 6.82 10.03 -4.25
C CYS A 112 6.09 9.74 -5.55
N THR A 113 5.93 10.78 -6.37
CA THR A 113 5.43 10.62 -7.74
C THR A 113 6.49 9.95 -8.61
N ALA A 114 6.12 9.57 -9.84
CA ALA A 114 7.05 8.92 -10.77
C ALA A 114 8.29 9.79 -11.05
N ASP A 115 8.15 11.11 -11.05
CA ASP A 115 9.25 12.06 -11.21
C ASP A 115 9.93 12.46 -9.89
N ASN A 116 9.72 11.64 -8.85
CA ASN A 116 10.39 11.73 -7.55
C ASN A 116 10.02 12.98 -6.73
N GLN A 117 8.82 13.51 -6.92
CA GLN A 117 8.29 14.59 -6.09
C GLN A 117 7.53 13.99 -4.90
N TYR A 118 7.69 14.59 -3.71
CA TYR A 118 6.98 14.14 -2.52
C TYR A 118 5.45 14.17 -2.76
N MET A 119 4.80 13.05 -2.42
CA MET A 119 3.34 12.91 -2.51
C MET A 119 2.78 12.87 -1.08
N PRO A 120 2.21 13.98 -0.59
CA PRO A 120 1.59 13.96 0.74
C PRO A 120 0.32 13.14 0.72
N LEU A 121 0.25 12.14 1.61
CA LEU A 121 -0.92 11.29 1.79
C LEU A 121 -1.49 11.52 3.20
N PRO A 122 -2.80 11.33 3.40
CA PRO A 122 -3.43 11.62 4.69
C PRO A 122 -2.80 10.89 5.87
N TRP A 123 -2.26 9.70 5.64
CA TRP A 123 -1.64 8.88 6.67
C TRP A 123 -0.12 9.07 6.79
N GLN A 124 0.45 9.94 6.01
CA GLN A 124 1.90 10.12 5.97
C GLN A 124 2.42 10.65 7.30
N ALA A 125 3.37 9.93 7.90
CA ALA A 125 4.08 10.40 9.07
C ALA A 125 5.13 11.47 8.69
N ASN A 126 5.27 12.46 9.56
CA ASN A 126 6.25 13.54 9.37
C ASN A 126 7.51 13.27 10.19
#